data_e1c2fcdff965509bf9f0fb239b187c7c
#
_entry.id   e1c2fcdff965509bf9f0fb239b187c7c
#
_cell.length_a   1.000
_cell.length_b   1.000
_cell.length_c   1.000
_cell.angle_alpha   90.00
_cell.angle_beta   90.00
_cell.angle_gamma   90.00
#
_symmetry.space_group_name_H-M   'P 1'
#
loop_
_entity.id
_entity.type
_entity.pdbx_description
1 polymer ?
#
loop_
_entity_poly.entity_id
_entity_poly.type
_entity_poly.pdbx_seq_one_letter_code
_entity_poly.pdbx_strand_id
1 'polypeptide(L)'
;MKKLTSMLLALALVLSLAACGGAASTSTVASSASASGSAAASETAASDLDYIKEKGKMVIGYTVYEPMNYTDADGNFTGFDTELATAVCEKLGVEPEFVEINWDTKVVELDAKSIDCIWNGMTLTDDIMANAATTKAYAKNAQVVVVKDGTDYSSTADLVGKTVAVSYT
;
A
#
# COMPACT_ATOMS: atom_id res chain seq x y z
N MET A 1 20.74 -48.96 -9.92
CA MET A 1 19.81 -49.31 -8.84
C MET A 1 19.28 -48.03 -8.21
N LYS A 2 18.51 -47.24 -8.97
CA LYS A 2 17.92 -45.95 -8.54
C LYS A 2 16.65 -45.65 -9.36
N LYS A 3 15.65 -46.53 -9.33
CA LYS A 3 14.33 -46.32 -10.00
C LYS A 3 13.20 -47.13 -9.35
N LEU A 4 13.04 -47.13 -8.04
CA LEU A 4 11.94 -47.91 -7.40
C LEU A 4 11.36 -47.27 -6.13
N THR A 5 11.39 -45.93 -5.95
CA THR A 5 10.80 -45.27 -4.76
C THR A 5 9.83 -44.16 -5.06
N SER A 6 9.21 -44.13 -6.25
CA SER A 6 8.24 -43.06 -6.61
C SER A 6 6.83 -43.55 -6.90
N MET A 7 6.38 -44.68 -6.36
CA MET A 7 5.07 -45.25 -6.71
C MET A 7 4.20 -45.69 -5.54
N LEU A 8 4.30 -45.03 -4.40
CA LEU A 8 3.51 -45.42 -3.19
C LEU A 8 2.91 -44.23 -2.43
N LEU A 9 2.59 -43.11 -3.09
CA LEU A 9 1.91 -41.98 -2.43
C LEU A 9 0.71 -41.43 -3.22
N ALA A 10 -0.05 -42.27 -3.87
CA ALA A 10 -1.24 -41.89 -4.65
C ALA A 10 -2.41 -42.84 -4.46
N LEU A 11 -2.76 -43.21 -3.21
CA LEU A 11 -3.96 -44.00 -2.97
C LEU A 11 -4.53 -43.83 -1.57
N ALA A 12 -4.90 -42.60 -1.18
CA ALA A 12 -5.67 -42.40 0.07
C ALA A 12 -6.44 -41.07 0.07
N LEU A 13 -7.28 -40.80 -0.94
CA LEU A 13 -8.18 -39.62 -0.94
C LEU A 13 -9.44 -39.84 -1.80
N VAL A 14 -10.10 -40.98 -1.64
CA VAL A 14 -11.50 -41.16 -2.11
C VAL A 14 -12.21 -42.06 -1.10
N LEU A 15 -12.94 -41.48 -0.15
CA LEU A 15 -14.10 -42.08 0.53
C LEU A 15 -14.58 -41.15 1.66
N SER A 16 -15.43 -40.15 1.34
CA SER A 16 -16.40 -39.64 2.31
C SER A 16 -17.39 -38.69 1.63
N LEU A 17 -18.26 -39.27 0.79
CA LEU A 17 -19.51 -38.63 0.36
C LEU A 17 -20.58 -39.70 0.25
N ALA A 18 -21.27 -39.97 1.35
CA ALA A 18 -22.60 -40.56 1.33
C ALA A 18 -23.20 -40.48 2.73
N ALA A 19 -24.17 -39.60 2.92
CA ALA A 19 -25.37 -39.81 3.69
C ALA A 19 -25.99 -38.46 4.08
N CYS A 20 -27.03 -38.05 3.39
CA CYS A 20 -28.31 -37.75 3.99
C CYS A 20 -29.34 -37.49 2.87
N GLY A 21 -30.16 -38.45 2.64
CA GLY A 21 -31.37 -38.33 1.87
C GLY A 21 -32.58 -38.28 2.79
N GLY A 22 -33.51 -37.37 2.46
CA GLY A 22 -34.95 -37.60 2.61
C GLY A 22 -35.65 -37.23 3.90
N ALA A 23 -36.52 -36.22 3.90
CA ALA A 23 -37.96 -36.34 3.92
C ALA A 23 -38.62 -34.97 4.11
N ALA A 24 -39.58 -34.69 3.24
CA ALA A 24 -40.50 -33.55 3.34
C ALA A 24 -41.54 -33.82 4.44
N SER A 25 -41.93 -32.77 5.18
CA SER A 25 -43.28 -32.59 5.70
C SER A 25 -43.55 -31.12 6.07
N THR A 26 -44.59 -30.61 5.48
CA THR A 26 -45.32 -29.37 5.70
C THR A 26 -45.88 -29.27 7.12
N SER A 27 -45.82 -28.06 7.74
CA SER A 27 -47.00 -27.34 8.28
C SER A 27 -46.65 -26.16 9.20
N THR A 28 -47.17 -24.99 8.80
CA THR A 28 -47.85 -23.91 9.55
C THR A 28 -47.22 -23.22 10.80
N VAL A 29 -47.02 -21.91 10.54
CA VAL A 29 -47.22 -20.72 11.39
C VAL A 29 -47.21 -20.82 12.91
N ALA A 30 -46.31 -20.06 13.54
CA ALA A 30 -46.63 -19.16 14.65
C ALA A 30 -45.47 -18.16 14.89
N SER A 31 -45.85 -16.91 14.81
CA SER A 31 -45.10 -15.73 15.21
C SER A 31 -44.67 -15.83 16.66
N SER A 32 -43.39 -15.58 16.94
CA SER A 32 -42.94 -15.06 18.26
C SER A 32 -41.61 -14.38 18.07
N ALA A 33 -41.64 -13.10 18.17
CA ALA A 33 -40.46 -12.24 18.32
C ALA A 33 -39.72 -12.62 19.58
N SER A 34 -38.47 -13.05 19.42
CA SER A 34 -37.47 -12.99 20.48
C SER A 34 -36.26 -12.29 19.91
N ALA A 35 -36.13 -11.04 20.28
CA ALA A 35 -34.91 -10.27 20.10
C ALA A 35 -33.83 -10.93 20.96
N SER A 36 -33.04 -11.81 20.33
CA SER A 36 -31.77 -12.25 20.88
C SER A 36 -30.71 -11.32 20.28
N GLY A 37 -30.37 -10.30 21.03
CA GLY A 37 -29.23 -9.45 20.71
C GLY A 37 -27.98 -10.33 20.70
N SER A 38 -27.58 -10.72 19.49
CA SER A 38 -26.22 -11.16 19.26
C SER A 38 -25.35 -9.90 19.42
N ALA A 39 -24.80 -9.72 20.59
CA ALA A 39 -23.66 -8.84 20.77
C ALA A 39 -22.55 -9.47 19.90
N ALA A 40 -22.45 -9.01 18.66
CA ALA A 40 -21.24 -9.17 17.90
C ALA A 40 -20.15 -8.50 18.75
N ALA A 41 -19.30 -9.33 19.37
CA ALA A 41 -18.04 -8.85 19.88
C ALA A 41 -17.35 -8.21 18.68
N SER A 42 -17.34 -6.88 18.63
CA SER A 42 -16.46 -6.12 17.79
C SER A 42 -15.07 -6.46 18.30
N GLU A 43 -14.45 -7.48 17.72
CA GLU A 43 -13.01 -7.56 17.76
C GLU A 43 -12.55 -6.27 17.13
N THR A 44 -12.04 -5.37 17.95
CA THR A 44 -11.31 -4.18 17.50
C THR A 44 -10.12 -4.75 16.75
N ALA A 45 -10.22 -4.84 15.44
CA ALA A 45 -9.07 -5.17 14.61
C ALA A 45 -7.95 -4.21 15.03
N ALA A 46 -6.82 -4.76 15.45
CA ALA A 46 -5.65 -3.97 15.81
C ALA A 46 -5.38 -2.99 14.67
N SER A 47 -5.19 -1.72 14.98
CA SER A 47 -4.94 -0.72 13.96
C SER A 47 -3.56 -0.97 13.34
N ASP A 48 -3.35 -0.53 12.09
CA ASP A 48 -2.02 -0.60 11.46
C ASP A 48 -0.97 0.13 12.31
N LEU A 49 -1.36 1.17 13.02
CA LEU A 49 -0.49 1.87 13.96
C LEU A 49 -0.06 0.99 15.14
N ASP A 50 -0.98 0.20 15.71
CA ASP A 50 -0.65 -0.72 16.80
C ASP A 50 0.31 -1.81 16.31
N TYR A 51 0.08 -2.34 15.11
CA TYR A 51 0.99 -3.28 14.44
C TYR A 51 2.40 -2.70 14.24
N ILE A 52 2.51 -1.45 13.74
CA ILE A 52 3.79 -0.76 13.55
C ILE A 52 4.50 -0.54 14.88
N LYS A 53 3.77 -0.14 15.94
CA LYS A 53 4.32 0.06 17.27
C LYS A 53 4.79 -1.25 17.93
N GLU A 54 4.03 -2.32 17.76
CA GLU A 54 4.41 -3.64 18.27
C GLU A 54 5.66 -4.17 17.56
N LYS A 55 5.77 -3.94 16.24
CA LYS A 55 6.95 -4.27 15.43
C LYS A 55 8.17 -3.41 15.79
N GLY A 56 7.98 -2.23 16.37
CA GLY A 56 9.03 -1.29 16.76
C GLY A 56 9.67 -0.53 15.62
N LYS A 57 9.20 -0.71 14.39
CA LYS A 57 9.72 -0.03 13.20
C LYS A 57 8.62 0.22 12.17
N MET A 58 8.82 1.27 11.36
CA MET A 58 8.00 1.59 10.18
C MET A 58 8.83 1.37 8.91
N VAL A 59 8.38 0.45 8.05
CA VAL A 59 9.00 0.19 6.75
C VAL A 59 8.42 1.15 5.71
N ILE A 60 9.25 2.03 5.18
CA ILE A 60 8.87 3.17 4.34
C ILE A 60 9.34 2.91 2.92
N GLY A 61 8.39 2.70 1.99
CA GLY A 61 8.68 2.53 0.57
C GLY A 61 8.94 3.88 -0.10
N TYR A 62 10.08 3.99 -0.80
CA TYR A 62 10.48 5.19 -1.54
C TYR A 62 11.13 4.83 -2.87
N THR A 63 11.30 5.82 -3.74
CA THR A 63 12.22 5.80 -4.89
C THR A 63 13.17 6.98 -4.79
N VAL A 64 14.33 6.90 -5.43
CA VAL A 64 15.26 8.03 -5.49
C VAL A 64 14.59 9.18 -6.25
N TYR A 65 14.33 10.26 -5.54
CA TYR A 65 13.68 11.46 -6.06
C TYR A 65 14.17 12.70 -5.31
N GLU A 66 15.18 13.37 -5.84
CA GLU A 66 15.70 14.62 -5.28
C GLU A 66 14.72 15.79 -5.52
N PRO A 67 14.43 16.64 -4.53
CA PRO A 67 15.03 16.73 -3.20
C PRO A 67 14.25 15.97 -2.09
N MET A 68 13.37 15.04 -2.44
CA MET A 68 12.49 14.40 -1.47
C MET A 68 13.17 13.22 -0.73
N ASN A 69 13.75 12.29 -1.48
CA ASN A 69 14.48 11.13 -0.97
C ASN A 69 15.69 10.88 -1.87
N TYR A 70 16.89 11.05 -1.37
CA TYR A 70 18.12 10.87 -2.17
C TYR A 70 19.35 10.67 -1.27
N THR A 71 20.44 10.28 -1.88
CA THR A 71 21.75 10.23 -1.20
C THR A 71 22.54 11.46 -1.61
N ASP A 72 23.02 12.21 -0.61
CA ASP A 72 23.82 13.42 -0.85
C ASP A 72 25.25 13.10 -1.32
N ALA A 73 26.03 14.13 -1.60
CA ALA A 73 27.40 13.99 -2.07
C ALA A 73 28.35 13.35 -1.04
N ASP A 74 27.98 13.36 0.23
CA ASP A 74 28.74 12.78 1.34
C ASP A 74 28.32 11.32 1.60
N GLY A 75 27.34 10.81 0.86
CA GLY A 75 26.84 9.43 0.97
C GLY A 75 25.74 9.25 2.03
N ASN A 76 25.17 10.32 2.56
CA ASN A 76 24.09 10.24 3.53
C ASN A 76 22.73 10.18 2.83
N PHE A 77 21.87 9.25 3.25
CA PHE A 77 20.48 9.21 2.79
C PHE A 77 19.68 10.32 3.48
N THR A 78 19.12 11.23 2.70
CA THR A 78 18.50 12.48 3.17
C THR A 78 17.39 12.94 2.22
N GLY A 79 16.82 14.10 2.47
CA GLY A 79 15.78 14.74 1.68
C GLY A 79 14.59 15.13 2.54
N PHE A 80 13.73 15.98 1.98
CA PHE A 80 12.59 16.51 2.71
C PHE A 80 11.68 15.40 3.28
N ASP A 81 11.34 14.40 2.47
CA ASP A 81 10.48 13.30 2.90
C ASP A 81 11.21 12.34 3.83
N THR A 82 12.51 12.10 3.62
CA THR A 82 13.33 11.27 4.50
C THR A 82 13.36 11.87 5.92
N GLU A 83 13.64 13.17 6.04
CA GLU A 83 13.71 13.84 7.33
C GLU A 83 12.34 13.96 8.00
N LEU A 84 11.28 14.25 7.22
CA LEU A 84 9.93 14.32 7.74
C LEU A 84 9.44 12.97 8.26
N ALA A 85 9.69 11.89 7.52
CA ALA A 85 9.35 10.54 7.92
C ALA A 85 10.10 10.10 9.18
N THR A 86 11.40 10.42 9.26
CA THR A 86 12.22 10.17 10.46
C THR A 86 11.64 10.88 11.68
N ALA A 87 11.31 12.17 11.56
CA ALA A 87 10.72 12.94 12.65
C ALA A 87 9.34 12.41 13.09
N VAL A 88 8.55 11.84 12.16
CA VAL A 88 7.28 11.19 12.50
C VAL A 88 7.53 9.87 13.22
N CYS A 89 8.47 9.05 12.77
CA CYS A 89 8.84 7.79 13.43
C CYS A 89 9.31 8.05 14.88
N GLU A 90 10.14 9.07 15.10
CA GLU A 90 10.55 9.48 16.45
C GLU A 90 9.35 9.82 17.35
N LYS A 91 8.36 10.57 16.83
CA LYS A 91 7.13 10.90 17.57
C LYS A 91 6.26 9.68 17.85
N LEU A 92 6.26 8.69 17.00
CA LEU A 92 5.53 7.44 17.18
C LEU A 92 6.27 6.47 18.11
N GLY A 93 7.56 6.69 18.36
CA GLY A 93 8.43 5.82 19.16
C GLY A 93 8.83 4.55 18.43
N VAL A 94 9.03 4.64 17.10
CA VAL A 94 9.45 3.53 16.24
C VAL A 94 10.66 3.93 15.38
N GLU A 95 11.43 2.94 14.93
CA GLU A 95 12.57 3.17 14.03
C GLU A 95 12.11 3.28 12.56
N PRO A 96 12.61 4.25 11.78
CA PRO A 96 12.36 4.30 10.33
C PRO A 96 13.24 3.28 9.61
N GLU A 97 12.66 2.49 8.72
CA GLU A 97 13.37 1.61 7.79
C GLU A 97 12.99 1.98 6.36
N PHE A 98 13.92 2.58 5.61
CA PHE A 98 13.68 3.00 4.23
C PHE A 98 14.02 1.88 3.26
N VAL A 99 13.08 1.54 2.38
CA VAL A 99 13.22 0.49 1.35
C VAL A 99 12.95 1.10 -0.01
N GLU A 100 13.93 1.00 -0.91
CA GLU A 100 13.73 1.40 -2.30
C GLU A 100 12.82 0.38 -2.99
N ILE A 101 11.73 0.87 -3.61
CA ILE A 101 10.70 0.06 -4.26
C ILE A 101 10.61 0.35 -5.75
N ASN A 102 9.97 -0.54 -6.49
CA ASN A 102 9.53 -0.22 -7.84
C ASN A 102 8.24 0.61 -7.77
N TRP A 103 8.28 1.81 -8.34
CA TRP A 103 7.14 2.74 -8.28
C TRP A 103 5.85 2.20 -8.90
N ASP A 104 5.97 1.38 -9.94
CA ASP A 104 4.80 0.80 -10.62
C ASP A 104 4.07 -0.24 -9.76
N THR A 105 4.78 -0.87 -8.82
CA THR A 105 4.24 -1.89 -7.92
C THR A 105 3.97 -1.40 -6.50
N LYS A 106 4.08 -0.09 -6.24
CA LYS A 106 3.98 0.50 -4.90
C LYS A 106 2.75 0.09 -4.08
N VAL A 107 1.58 0.01 -4.72
CA VAL A 107 0.34 -0.41 -4.05
C VAL A 107 0.37 -1.92 -3.75
N VAL A 108 0.92 -2.72 -4.66
CA VAL A 108 1.10 -4.17 -4.45
C VAL A 108 2.05 -4.44 -3.27
N GLU A 109 3.14 -3.65 -3.16
CA GLU A 109 4.07 -3.73 -2.04
C GLU A 109 3.39 -3.39 -0.69
N LEU A 110 2.52 -2.38 -0.71
CA LEU A 110 1.72 -1.99 0.46
C LEU A 110 0.73 -3.09 0.86
N ASP A 111 -0.03 -3.64 -0.09
CA ASP A 111 -1.00 -4.70 0.14
C ASP A 111 -0.34 -6.00 0.63
N ALA A 112 0.84 -6.31 0.11
CA ALA A 112 1.64 -7.46 0.53
C ALA A 112 2.29 -7.26 1.92
N LYS A 113 2.19 -6.06 2.50
CA LYS A 113 2.84 -5.68 3.77
C LYS A 113 4.37 -5.83 3.74
N SER A 114 4.98 -5.74 2.56
CA SER A 114 6.44 -5.61 2.42
C SER A 114 6.92 -4.23 2.85
N ILE A 115 6.05 -3.24 2.75
CA ILE A 115 6.18 -1.89 3.31
C ILE A 115 4.95 -1.54 4.13
N ASP A 116 5.09 -0.63 5.09
CA ASP A 116 3.98 -0.14 5.93
C ASP A 116 3.36 1.15 5.36
N CYS A 117 4.14 1.93 4.65
CA CYS A 117 3.67 3.12 3.97
C CYS A 117 4.52 3.45 2.75
N ILE A 118 3.95 4.27 1.86
CA ILE A 118 4.65 4.88 0.71
C ILE A 118 4.87 6.34 1.06
N TRP A 119 6.13 6.81 1.05
CA TRP A 119 6.47 8.19 1.40
C TRP A 119 7.55 8.74 0.46
N ASN A 120 7.11 9.43 -0.60
CA ASN A 120 8.01 9.83 -1.69
C ASN A 120 7.44 11.00 -2.52
N GLY A 121 6.85 12.01 -1.87
CA GLY A 121 6.25 13.14 -2.59
C GLY A 121 5.10 12.74 -3.52
N MET A 122 4.42 11.64 -3.21
CA MET A 122 3.39 11.05 -4.06
C MET A 122 2.20 11.98 -4.26
N THR A 123 1.77 12.16 -5.50
CA THR A 123 0.56 12.91 -5.82
C THR A 123 -0.68 12.11 -5.39
N LEU A 124 -1.56 12.75 -4.61
CA LEU A 124 -2.85 12.17 -4.22
C LEU A 124 -3.81 12.24 -5.40
N THR A 125 -3.97 11.14 -6.12
CA THR A 125 -4.95 10.97 -7.20
C THR A 125 -6.17 10.20 -6.67
N ASP A 126 -7.28 10.27 -7.40
CA ASP A 126 -8.48 9.51 -7.07
C ASP A 126 -8.20 7.99 -7.04
N ASP A 127 -7.33 7.52 -7.93
CA ASP A 127 -6.91 6.12 -7.98
C ASP A 127 -6.15 5.71 -6.71
N ILE A 128 -5.18 6.49 -6.28
CA ILE A 128 -4.44 6.24 -5.02
C ILE A 128 -5.39 6.26 -3.83
N MET A 129 -6.28 7.26 -3.75
CA MET A 129 -7.24 7.37 -2.64
C MET A 129 -8.28 6.24 -2.62
N ALA A 130 -8.55 5.60 -3.75
CA ALA A 130 -9.41 4.42 -3.84
C ALA A 130 -8.73 3.13 -3.37
N ASN A 131 -7.41 3.05 -3.46
CA ASN A 131 -6.64 1.83 -3.22
C ASN A 131 -5.80 1.87 -1.93
N ALA A 132 -5.63 3.03 -1.30
CA ALA A 132 -4.85 3.17 -0.07
C ALA A 132 -5.43 4.24 0.86
N ALA A 133 -5.25 4.08 2.15
CA ALA A 133 -5.51 5.13 3.12
C ALA A 133 -4.43 6.23 2.98
N THR A 134 -4.87 7.48 2.83
CA THR A 134 -3.96 8.59 2.60
C THR A 134 -4.02 9.62 3.73
N THR A 135 -2.90 10.28 4.00
CA THR A 135 -2.85 11.44 4.90
C THR A 135 -3.41 12.69 4.20
N LYS A 136 -3.55 13.78 4.95
CA LYS A 136 -3.72 15.09 4.33
C LYS A 136 -2.46 15.47 3.55
N ALA A 137 -2.63 16.18 2.43
CA ALA A 137 -1.50 16.73 1.70
C ALA A 137 -0.64 17.63 2.60
N TYR A 138 0.65 17.36 2.66
CA TYR A 138 1.61 18.15 3.46
C TYR A 138 2.44 19.10 2.60
N ALA A 139 2.43 18.92 1.28
CA ALA A 139 3.07 19.79 0.30
C ALA A 139 2.16 19.99 -0.93
N LYS A 140 2.41 21.06 -1.69
CA LYS A 140 1.78 21.27 -3.00
C LYS A 140 2.77 20.86 -4.07
N ASN A 141 2.33 20.03 -5.00
CA ASN A 141 3.08 19.66 -6.19
C ASN A 141 2.45 20.26 -7.43
N ALA A 142 3.26 20.71 -8.39
CA ALA A 142 2.80 21.23 -9.66
C ALA A 142 3.80 20.94 -10.77
N GLN A 143 3.30 20.62 -11.95
CA GLN A 143 4.11 20.62 -13.16
C GLN A 143 4.34 22.08 -13.59
N VAL A 144 5.59 22.43 -13.81
CA VAL A 144 5.98 23.79 -14.21
C VAL A 144 6.80 23.77 -15.49
N VAL A 145 6.76 24.85 -16.23
CA VAL A 145 7.63 25.06 -17.38
C VAL A 145 8.75 26.00 -16.96
N VAL A 146 9.99 25.54 -17.13
CA VAL A 146 11.19 26.34 -16.89
C VAL A 146 11.70 26.85 -18.24
N VAL A 147 11.84 28.16 -18.38
CA VAL A 147 12.38 28.80 -19.57
C VAL A 147 13.60 29.63 -19.23
N LYS A 148 14.43 29.92 -20.23
CA LYS A 148 15.56 30.81 -20.04
C LYS A 148 15.07 32.22 -19.66
N ASP A 149 15.80 32.89 -18.78
CA ASP A 149 15.47 34.26 -18.41
C ASP A 149 15.39 35.16 -19.63
N GLY A 150 14.37 36.04 -19.64
CA GLY A 150 14.05 36.90 -20.79
C GLY A 150 13.29 36.23 -21.93
N THR A 151 12.86 34.98 -21.78
CA THR A 151 11.98 34.31 -22.75
C THR A 151 10.54 34.75 -22.53
N ASP A 152 9.87 35.20 -23.60
CA ASP A 152 8.43 35.48 -23.57
C ASP A 152 7.67 34.15 -23.45
N TYR A 153 7.15 33.90 -22.27
CA TYR A 153 6.33 32.72 -21.95
C TYR A 153 5.19 33.13 -21.01
N SER A 154 3.97 32.93 -21.44
CA SER A 154 2.76 33.24 -20.66
C SER A 154 1.85 32.02 -20.48
N SER A 155 1.90 31.08 -21.40
CA SER A 155 1.05 29.90 -21.40
C SER A 155 1.67 28.75 -22.20
N THR A 156 1.11 27.55 -22.06
CA THR A 156 1.53 26.38 -22.85
C THR A 156 1.31 26.54 -24.34
N ALA A 157 0.46 27.49 -24.79
CA ALA A 157 0.28 27.78 -26.19
C ALA A 157 1.56 28.35 -26.85
N ASP A 158 2.42 29.01 -26.08
CA ASP A 158 3.69 29.56 -26.55
C ASP A 158 4.74 28.47 -26.85
N LEU A 159 4.45 27.23 -26.46
CA LEU A 159 5.29 26.06 -26.72
C LEU A 159 5.02 25.40 -28.07
N VAL A 160 3.99 25.81 -28.80
CA VAL A 160 3.67 25.24 -30.11
C VAL A 160 4.86 25.43 -31.07
N GLY A 161 5.34 24.31 -31.63
CA GLY A 161 6.50 24.27 -32.52
C GLY A 161 7.87 24.40 -31.81
N LYS A 162 7.90 24.39 -30.49
CA LYS A 162 9.15 24.39 -29.71
C LYS A 162 9.54 22.96 -29.33
N THR A 163 10.83 22.76 -29.14
CA THR A 163 11.35 21.53 -28.52
C THR A 163 11.34 21.72 -27.01
N VAL A 164 10.62 20.84 -26.31
CA VAL A 164 10.49 20.85 -24.86
C VAL A 164 11.13 19.59 -24.31
N ALA A 165 12.09 19.75 -23.40
CA ALA A 165 12.63 18.64 -22.62
C ALA A 165 11.68 18.34 -21.46
N VAL A 166 11.44 17.08 -21.18
CA VAL A 166 10.62 16.64 -20.04
C VAL A 166 11.43 15.70 -19.15
N SER A 167 11.20 15.79 -17.85
CA SER A 167 11.64 14.75 -16.92
C SER A 167 10.65 13.59 -17.01
N TYR A 168 11.16 12.41 -17.26
CA TYR A 168 10.36 11.19 -17.20
C TYR A 168 10.41 10.67 -15.75
N THR A 169 9.34 10.88 -15.03
CA THR A 169 9.14 10.36 -13.67
C THR A 169 7.92 9.48 -13.62
#